data_aaec301e2bafa39c3d5922ddc5b57895
#
_entry.id   aaec301e2bafa39c3d5922ddc5b57895
#
_cell.length_a   1.000
_cell.length_b   1.000
_cell.length_c   1.000
_cell.angle_alpha   90.00
_cell.angle_beta   90.00
_cell.angle_gamma   90.00
#
_symmetry.space_group_name_H-M   'P 1'
#
loop_
_entity.id
_entity.type
_entity.pdbx_description
1 polymer ?
#
loop_
_entity_poly.entity_id
_entity_poly.type
_entity_poly.pdbx_seq_one_letter_code
_entity_poly.pdbx_strand_id
1 'polypeptide(L)'
;MTDALTPVVLWRPHCPFCRILFSGIERQGLEVETRNIWEDDDARELLNRRIGSETVPTVLVGDEILVNPSITELMAALREANK
;
A
#
# COMPACT_ATOMS: atom_id res chain seq x y z
N MET A 1 -10.14 12.39 -19.54
CA MET A 1 -9.28 11.24 -19.36
C MET A 1 -9.29 10.83 -17.90
N THR A 2 -9.40 9.55 -17.66
CA THR A 2 -9.41 9.05 -16.31
C THR A 2 -8.04 8.48 -15.98
N ASP A 3 -7.43 8.99 -14.95
CA ASP A 3 -6.15 8.46 -14.51
C ASP A 3 -6.37 7.25 -13.62
N ALA A 4 -5.56 6.25 -13.80
CA ALA A 4 -5.57 5.11 -12.91
C ALA A 4 -5.17 5.57 -11.52
N LEU A 5 -5.80 5.00 -10.51
CA LEU A 5 -5.43 5.31 -9.13
C LEU A 5 -4.03 4.78 -8.85
N THR A 6 -3.21 5.62 -8.24
CA THR A 6 -1.88 5.24 -7.81
C THR A 6 -1.99 4.79 -6.35
N PRO A 7 -1.73 3.51 -6.06
CA PRO A 7 -1.81 3.06 -4.67
C PRO A 7 -0.69 3.65 -3.84
N VAL A 8 -0.97 3.83 -2.55
CA VAL A 8 0.01 4.32 -1.59
C VAL A 8 0.35 3.19 -0.65
N VAL A 9 1.62 2.79 -0.63
CA VAL A 9 2.09 1.69 0.21
C VAL A 9 2.74 2.27 1.45
N LEU A 10 2.13 2.00 2.60
CA LEU A 10 2.69 2.39 3.89
C LEU A 10 3.56 1.25 4.38
N TRP A 11 4.82 1.54 4.67
CA TRP A 11 5.81 0.51 4.97
C TRP A 11 6.80 1.01 6.02
N ARG A 12 7.65 0.11 6.50
CA ARG A 12 8.77 0.48 7.36
C ARG A 12 9.97 -0.39 7.03
N PRO A 13 11.19 0.05 7.42
CA PRO A 13 12.37 -0.81 7.28
C PRO A 13 12.24 -2.08 8.12
N HIS A 14 12.99 -3.10 7.73
CA HIS A 14 13.06 -4.39 8.43
C HIS A 14 11.70 -5.10 8.51
N CYS A 15 10.92 -4.99 7.45
CA CYS A 15 9.61 -5.62 7.37
C CYS A 15 9.64 -6.66 6.23
N PRO A 16 9.71 -7.96 6.57
CA PRO A 16 9.77 -9.00 5.52
C PRO A 16 8.56 -8.99 4.59
N PHE A 17 7.37 -8.77 5.14
CA PHE A 17 6.15 -8.72 4.33
C PHE A 17 6.15 -7.53 3.39
N CYS A 18 6.73 -6.40 3.82
CA CYS A 18 6.87 -5.24 2.94
C CYS A 18 7.76 -5.59 1.75
N ARG A 19 8.86 -6.29 2.00
CA ARG A 19 9.78 -6.68 0.92
C ARG A 19 9.14 -7.64 -0.05
N ILE A 20 8.33 -8.58 0.44
CA ILE A 20 7.61 -9.50 -0.42
C ILE A 20 6.65 -8.74 -1.32
N LEU A 21 5.91 -7.79 -0.75
CA LEU A 21 4.99 -7.00 -1.54
C LEU A 21 5.72 -6.15 -2.58
N PHE A 22 6.81 -5.49 -2.19
CA PHE A 22 7.59 -4.68 -3.13
C PHE A 22 8.15 -5.52 -4.27
N SER A 23 8.59 -6.76 -3.99
CA SER A 23 9.05 -7.65 -5.05
C SER A 23 7.93 -7.94 -6.05
N GLY A 24 6.74 -8.19 -5.56
CA GLY A 24 5.58 -8.42 -6.42
C GLY A 24 5.23 -7.20 -7.24
N ILE A 25 5.27 -6.03 -6.62
CA ILE A 25 5.00 -4.76 -7.30
C ILE A 25 6.00 -4.55 -8.45
N GLU A 26 7.26 -4.80 -8.19
CA GLU A 26 8.30 -4.64 -9.20
C GLU A 26 8.11 -5.62 -10.35
N ARG A 27 7.83 -6.89 -10.05
CA ARG A 27 7.60 -7.90 -11.09
C ARG A 27 6.42 -7.56 -11.97
N GLN A 28 5.39 -6.95 -11.40
CA GLN A 28 4.18 -6.58 -12.15
C GLN A 28 4.31 -5.22 -12.83
N GLY A 29 5.39 -4.50 -12.58
CA GLY A 29 5.59 -3.19 -13.19
C GLY A 29 4.59 -2.15 -12.72
N LEU A 30 4.13 -2.27 -11.48
CA LEU A 30 3.15 -1.32 -10.95
C LEU A 30 3.81 -0.04 -10.49
N GLU A 31 3.14 1.10 -10.75
CA GLU A 31 3.54 2.37 -10.19
C GLU A 31 2.83 2.55 -8.86
N VAL A 32 3.60 2.84 -7.81
CA VAL A 32 3.04 3.08 -6.49
C VAL A 32 3.75 4.26 -5.84
N GLU A 33 3.03 4.92 -4.94
CA GLU A 33 3.65 5.87 -4.03
C GLU A 33 3.99 5.11 -2.75
N THR A 34 5.14 5.39 -2.15
CA THR A 34 5.54 4.70 -0.93
C THR A 34 5.75 5.72 0.18
N ARG A 35 5.36 5.36 1.40
CA ARG A 35 5.57 6.20 2.56
C ARG A 35 6.13 5.36 3.70
N ASN A 36 7.30 5.74 4.17
CA ASN A 36 7.97 5.07 5.28
C ASN A 36 7.42 5.65 6.58
N ILE A 37 6.66 4.85 7.33
CA ILE A 37 5.98 5.36 8.53
C ILE A 37 6.95 5.72 9.66
N TRP A 38 8.20 5.28 9.57
CA TRP A 38 9.20 5.69 10.55
C TRP A 38 9.74 7.09 10.30
N GLU A 39 9.60 7.60 9.07
CA GLU A 39 10.09 8.92 8.69
C GLU A 39 8.96 9.90 8.35
N ASP A 40 7.75 9.39 8.17
CA ASP A 40 6.61 10.18 7.75
C ASP A 40 5.54 10.11 8.86
N ASP A 41 5.54 11.12 9.72
CA ASP A 41 4.63 11.14 10.87
C ASP A 41 3.16 11.19 10.43
N ASP A 42 2.87 11.86 9.34
CA ASP A 42 1.50 11.95 8.82
C ASP A 42 1.00 10.59 8.36
N ALA A 43 1.86 9.83 7.69
CA ALA A 43 1.52 8.48 7.24
C ALA A 43 1.29 7.56 8.43
N ARG A 44 2.14 7.65 9.45
CA ARG A 44 2.01 6.85 10.65
C ARG A 44 0.71 7.17 11.39
N GLU A 45 0.40 8.46 11.51
CA GLU A 45 -0.83 8.88 12.17
C GLU A 45 -2.05 8.42 11.40
N LEU A 46 -2.02 8.53 10.07
CA LEU A 46 -3.11 8.06 9.23
C LEU A 46 -3.34 6.56 9.45
N LEU A 47 -2.28 5.79 9.47
CA LEU A 47 -2.36 4.34 9.66
C LEU A 47 -3.00 4.01 11.02
N ASN A 48 -2.51 4.64 12.08
CA ASN A 48 -3.05 4.40 13.41
C ASN A 48 -4.52 4.80 13.51
N ARG A 49 -4.89 5.89 12.86
CA ARG A 49 -6.26 6.39 12.90
C ARG A 49 -7.22 5.49 12.11
N ARG A 50 -6.76 4.95 10.98
CA ARG A 50 -7.63 4.19 10.09
C ARG A 50 -7.76 2.73 10.48
N ILE A 51 -6.72 2.11 11.01
CA ILE A 51 -6.79 0.68 11.36
C ILE A 51 -6.44 0.40 12.82
N GLY A 52 -6.10 1.42 13.59
CA GLY A 52 -5.85 1.27 15.02
C GLY A 52 -4.54 0.55 15.35
N SER A 53 -3.62 0.42 14.41
CA SER A 53 -2.34 -0.23 14.63
C SER A 53 -1.35 0.26 13.58
N GLU A 54 -0.08 -0.14 13.75
CA GLU A 54 0.95 0.21 12.78
C GLU A 54 1.32 -1.01 11.92
N THR A 55 0.33 -1.79 11.57
CA THR A 55 0.54 -2.96 10.71
C THR A 55 0.97 -2.52 9.31
N VAL A 56 2.09 -3.03 8.86
CA VAL A 56 2.61 -2.78 7.51
C VAL A 56 2.97 -4.10 6.86
N PRO A 57 2.92 -4.21 5.53
CA PRO A 57 2.49 -3.17 4.61
C PRO A 57 0.98 -2.96 4.67
N THR A 58 0.56 -1.72 4.54
CA THR A 58 -0.86 -1.37 4.37
C THR A 58 -0.93 -0.52 3.12
N VAL A 59 -1.88 -0.81 2.24
CA VAL A 59 -1.95 -0.13 0.95
C VAL A 59 -3.28 0.59 0.84
N LEU A 60 -3.20 1.85 0.45
CA LEU A 60 -4.38 2.68 0.20
C LEU A 60 -4.65 2.67 -1.30
N VAL A 61 -5.84 2.25 -1.69
CA VAL A 61 -6.28 2.26 -3.08
C VAL A 61 -7.57 3.07 -3.11
N GLY A 62 -7.46 4.36 -3.44
CA GLY A 62 -8.58 5.26 -3.34
C GLY A 62 -9.07 5.30 -1.90
N ASP A 63 -10.33 4.98 -1.69
CA ASP A 63 -10.93 4.95 -0.35
C ASP A 63 -10.76 3.61 0.35
N GLU A 64 -10.23 2.62 -0.36
CA GLU A 64 -10.08 1.28 0.18
C GLU A 64 -8.74 1.12 0.88
N ILE A 65 -8.74 0.36 1.99
CA ILE A 65 -7.52 0.08 2.74
C ILE A 65 -7.30 -1.41 2.75
N LEU A 66 -6.11 -1.82 2.32
CA LEU A 66 -5.72 -3.23 2.30
C LEU A 66 -4.65 -3.42 3.36
N VAL A 67 -4.94 -4.24 4.36
CA VAL A 67 -4.00 -4.51 5.46
C VAL A 67 -3.22 -5.77 5.14
N ASN A 68 -1.91 -5.60 4.99
CA ASN A 68 -0.99 -6.68 4.67
C ASN A 68 -1.44 -7.49 3.44
N PRO A 69 -1.70 -6.82 2.31
CA PRO A 69 -2.19 -7.54 1.14
C PRO A 69 -1.08 -8.32 0.46
N SER A 70 -1.47 -9.40 -0.21
CA SER A 70 -0.58 -10.04 -1.17
C SER A 70 -0.58 -9.23 -2.46
N ILE A 71 0.39 -9.51 -3.35
CA ILE A 71 0.38 -8.83 -4.66
C ILE A 71 -0.89 -9.17 -5.44
N THR A 72 -1.39 -10.38 -5.31
CA THR A 72 -2.62 -10.78 -5.98
C THR A 72 -3.81 -9.98 -5.49
N GLU A 73 -3.90 -9.76 -4.17
CA GLU A 73 -4.97 -8.96 -3.58
C GLU A 73 -4.87 -7.51 -4.02
N LEU A 74 -3.65 -6.97 -4.08
CA LEU A 74 -3.46 -5.60 -4.54
C LEU A 74 -3.87 -5.45 -6.00
N MET A 75 -3.48 -6.40 -6.85
CA MET A 75 -3.84 -6.38 -8.26
C MET A 75 -5.36 -6.43 -8.45
N ALA A 76 -6.04 -7.26 -7.65
CA ALA A 76 -7.50 -7.35 -7.71
C ALA A 76 -8.16 -6.03 -7.31
N ALA A 77 -7.66 -5.41 -6.24
CA ALA A 77 -8.19 -4.13 -5.78
C ALA A 77 -7.99 -3.03 -6.82
N LEU A 78 -6.84 -3.03 -7.48
CA LEU A 78 -6.56 -2.05 -8.54
C LEU A 78 -7.50 -2.24 -9.73
N ARG A 79 -7.77 -3.48 -10.12
CA ARG A 79 -8.71 -3.74 -11.21
C ARG A 79 -10.10 -3.23 -10.87
N GLU A 80 -10.56 -3.43 -9.63
CA GLU A 80 -11.86 -2.94 -9.20
C GLU A 80 -11.90 -1.41 -9.16
N ALA A 81 -10.85 -0.80 -8.68
CA ALA A 81 -10.79 0.65 -8.53
C ALA A 81 -10.73 1.37 -9.89
N ASN A 82 -10.19 0.70 -10.90
CA ASN A 82 -9.99 1.31 -12.23
C ASN A 82 -11.00 0.84 -13.26
N LYS A 83 -12.08 0.28 -12.82
CA LYS A 83 -13.17 -0.11 -13.74
C LYS A 83 -13.85 1.11 -14.35
#